data_69ecabd6da79de35c1bc7878960f1183
#
_entry.id   69ecabd6da79de35c1bc7878960f1183
#
_cell.length_a   1.000
_cell.length_b   1.000
_cell.length_c   1.000
_cell.angle_alpha   90.00
_cell.angle_beta   90.00
_cell.angle_gamma   90.00
#
_symmetry.space_group_name_H-M   'P 1'
#
loop_
_entity.id
_entity.type
_entity.pdbx_description
1 polymer ?
#
loop_
_entity_poly.entity_id
_entity_poly.type
_entity_poly.pdbx_seq_one_letter_code
_entity_poly.pdbx_strand_id
1 'polypeptide(L)'
;NFESQIQQWVQIDNQLKTYNEKTKVLREQRNSLTENIIKYATINNLTDKNLKMFNERIQISNTKINEPLTFKYLEKTLGEIIQNENKVKLIIEKLKQKRNIKIIPEIKRYSNN
;
A
#
# COMPACT_ATOMS: atom_id res chain seq x y z
N ASN A 1 11.46 27.24 -22.55
CA ASN A 1 12.87 27.07 -22.26
C ASN A 1 13.04 25.85 -21.36
N PHE A 2 14.02 25.03 -21.68
CA PHE A 2 14.27 23.78 -20.94
C PHE A 2 14.60 24.01 -19.47
N GLU A 3 15.46 24.96 -19.19
CA GLU A 3 15.85 25.31 -17.81
C GLU A 3 14.66 25.78 -16.98
N SER A 4 13.80 26.61 -17.57
CA SER A 4 12.58 27.08 -16.94
C SER A 4 11.61 25.94 -16.65
N GLN A 5 11.50 24.99 -17.55
CA GLN A 5 10.66 23.80 -17.33
C GLN A 5 11.16 22.94 -16.17
N ILE A 6 12.48 22.78 -16.04
CA ILE A 6 13.07 22.06 -14.92
C ILE A 6 12.78 22.77 -13.60
N GLN A 7 12.92 24.10 -13.56
CA GLN A 7 12.61 24.88 -12.37
C GLN A 7 11.14 24.73 -11.96
N GLN A 8 10.21 24.78 -12.92
CA GLN A 8 8.80 24.57 -12.65
C GLN A 8 8.53 23.16 -12.13
N TRP A 9 9.15 22.16 -12.75
CA TRP A 9 9.03 20.77 -12.28
C TRP A 9 9.48 20.62 -10.83
N VAL A 10 10.61 21.22 -10.47
CA VAL A 10 11.13 21.16 -9.10
C VAL A 10 10.18 21.82 -8.11
N GLN A 11 9.61 22.97 -8.47
CA GLN A 11 8.64 23.66 -7.61
C GLN A 11 7.39 22.82 -7.36
N ILE A 12 6.86 22.20 -8.41
CA ILE A 12 5.69 21.32 -8.31
C ILE A 12 6.03 20.09 -7.46
N ASP A 13 7.19 19.49 -7.69
CA ASP A 13 7.64 18.34 -6.93
C ASP A 13 7.78 18.67 -5.43
N ASN A 14 8.29 19.85 -5.11
CA ASN A 14 8.36 20.32 -3.71
C ASN A 14 6.97 20.49 -3.09
N GLN A 15 6.01 21.02 -3.82
CA GLN A 15 4.62 21.14 -3.35
C GLN A 15 4.00 19.77 -3.08
N LEU A 16 4.22 18.83 -3.99
CA LEU A 16 3.72 17.46 -3.83
C LEU A 16 4.30 16.79 -2.59
N LYS A 17 5.59 16.99 -2.32
CA LYS A 17 6.22 16.47 -1.11
C LYS A 17 5.56 17.02 0.15
N THR A 18 5.28 18.33 0.18
CA THR A 18 4.62 18.98 1.31
C THR A 18 3.22 18.41 1.53
N TYR A 19 2.43 18.25 0.47
CA TYR A 19 1.09 17.68 0.56
C TYR A 19 1.13 16.21 0.96
N ASN A 20 2.10 15.45 0.46
CA ASN A 20 2.26 14.04 0.84
C ASN A 20 2.57 13.89 2.33
N GLU A 21 3.41 14.78 2.90
CA GLU A 21 3.68 14.78 4.34
C GLU A 21 2.42 15.09 5.16
N LYS A 22 1.65 16.09 4.73
CA LYS A 22 0.37 16.43 5.39
C LYS A 22 -0.63 15.26 5.29
N THR A 23 -0.71 14.64 4.12
CA THR A 23 -1.58 13.48 3.89
C THR A 23 -1.18 12.31 4.78
N LYS A 24 0.12 12.08 4.94
CA LYS A 24 0.65 11.02 5.81
C LYS A 24 0.20 11.23 7.25
N VAL A 25 0.34 12.45 7.77
CA VAL A 25 -0.09 12.79 9.14
C VAL A 25 -1.60 12.56 9.31
N LEU A 26 -2.40 13.02 8.35
CA LEU A 26 -3.85 12.83 8.40
C LEU A 26 -4.24 11.34 8.34
N ARG A 27 -3.54 10.55 7.53
CA ARG A 27 -3.78 9.10 7.48
C ARG A 27 -3.45 8.42 8.80
N GLU A 28 -2.35 8.81 9.45
CA GLU A 28 -1.98 8.28 10.76
C GLU A 28 -3.04 8.61 11.81
N GLN A 29 -3.54 9.85 11.81
CA GLN A 29 -4.62 10.27 12.71
C GLN A 29 -5.89 9.48 12.44
N ARG A 30 -6.29 9.35 11.17
CA ARG A 30 -7.46 8.58 10.78
C ARG A 30 -7.34 7.12 11.18
N ASN A 31 -6.17 6.51 10.98
CA ASN A 31 -5.93 5.11 11.33
C ASN A 31 -6.03 4.88 12.83
N SER A 32 -5.51 5.80 13.63
CA SER A 32 -5.61 5.74 15.08
C SER A 32 -7.07 5.82 15.54
N LEU A 33 -7.85 6.73 14.96
CA LEU A 33 -9.29 6.82 15.24
C LEU A 33 -10.02 5.56 14.78
N THR A 34 -9.67 5.02 13.62
CA THR A 34 -10.27 3.79 13.10
C THR A 34 -10.08 2.64 14.05
N GLU A 35 -8.87 2.44 14.58
CA GLU A 35 -8.60 1.39 15.56
C GLU A 35 -9.45 1.53 16.81
N ASN A 36 -9.54 2.74 17.34
CA ASN A 36 -10.35 3.01 18.54
C ASN A 36 -11.84 2.80 18.30
N ILE A 37 -12.35 3.25 17.15
CA ILE A 37 -13.75 3.10 16.78
C ILE A 37 -14.12 1.62 16.60
N ILE A 38 -13.30 0.87 15.87
CA ILE A 38 -13.54 -0.56 15.63
C ILE A 38 -13.51 -1.34 16.96
N LYS A 39 -12.57 -1.02 17.82
CA LYS A 39 -12.46 -1.66 19.13
C LYS A 39 -13.73 -1.43 19.96
N TYR A 40 -14.21 -0.19 20.03
CA TYR A 40 -15.44 0.15 20.75
C TYR A 40 -16.65 -0.57 20.13
N ALA A 41 -16.77 -0.54 18.82
CA ALA A 41 -17.89 -1.14 18.12
C ALA A 41 -17.93 -2.66 18.30
N THR A 42 -16.78 -3.31 18.31
CA THR A 42 -16.68 -4.76 18.51
C THR A 42 -17.14 -5.13 19.93
N ILE A 43 -16.68 -4.39 20.93
CA ILE A 43 -17.04 -4.64 22.34
C ILE A 43 -18.55 -4.40 22.56
N ASN A 44 -19.13 -3.40 21.91
CA ASN A 44 -20.51 -3.00 22.13
C ASN A 44 -21.49 -3.54 21.07
N ASN A 45 -21.08 -4.51 20.26
CA ASN A 45 -21.93 -5.16 19.25
C ASN A 45 -22.57 -4.19 18.26
N LEU A 46 -21.78 -3.19 17.81
CA LEU A 46 -22.25 -2.19 16.84
C LEU A 46 -21.86 -2.51 15.39
N THR A 47 -21.23 -3.66 15.15
CA THR A 47 -20.84 -4.12 13.81
C THR A 47 -22.09 -4.35 12.96
N ASP A 48 -22.05 -3.93 11.71
CA ASP A 48 -23.13 -4.01 10.70
C ASP A 48 -24.36 -3.15 11.01
N LYS A 49 -24.29 -2.28 12.01
CA LYS A 49 -25.35 -1.33 12.28
C LYS A 49 -25.12 -0.03 11.54
N ASN A 50 -26.22 0.58 11.10
CA ASN A 50 -26.18 1.85 10.39
C ASN A 50 -26.10 3.02 11.35
N LEU A 51 -25.12 3.89 11.16
CA LEU A 51 -24.95 5.14 11.87
C LEU A 51 -25.21 6.28 10.90
N LYS A 52 -26.16 7.17 11.25
CA LYS A 52 -26.50 8.31 10.40
C LYS A 52 -25.80 9.55 10.92
N MET A 53 -24.93 10.14 10.12
CA MET A 53 -24.20 11.38 10.43
C MET A 53 -23.97 12.17 9.15
N PHE A 54 -24.10 13.49 9.21
CA PHE A 54 -23.83 14.38 8.06
C PHE A 54 -24.55 13.98 6.77
N ASN A 55 -25.80 13.52 6.88
CA ASN A 55 -26.61 13.03 5.76
C ASN A 55 -25.99 11.79 5.08
N GLU A 56 -25.10 11.10 5.77
CA GLU A 56 -24.48 9.88 5.29
C GLU A 56 -24.83 8.72 6.20
N ARG A 57 -24.73 7.53 5.62
CA ARG A 57 -24.86 6.28 6.37
C ARG A 57 -23.45 5.71 6.53
N ILE A 58 -23.04 5.55 7.77
CA ILE A 58 -21.73 4.97 8.11
C ILE A 58 -21.97 3.62 8.75
N GLN A 59 -21.21 2.62 8.32
CA GLN A 59 -21.34 1.27 8.82
C GLN A 59 -19.95 0.69 9.07
N ILE A 60 -19.80 0.00 10.20
CA ILE A 60 -18.57 -0.73 10.51
C ILE A 60 -18.82 -2.18 10.10
N SER A 61 -18.12 -2.63 9.07
CA SER A 61 -18.34 -3.95 8.47
C SER A 61 -17.03 -4.71 8.33
N ASN A 62 -17.13 -6.03 8.35
CA ASN A 62 -16.00 -6.91 8.06
C ASN A 62 -15.87 -7.09 6.56
N THR A 63 -14.67 -6.84 6.04
CA THR A 63 -14.35 -7.01 4.63
C THR A 63 -13.34 -8.14 4.49
N LYS A 64 -13.58 -9.03 3.54
CA LYS A 64 -12.62 -10.08 3.21
C LYS A 64 -11.54 -9.52 2.31
N ILE A 65 -10.31 -9.67 2.73
CA ILE A 65 -9.14 -9.25 1.96
C ILE A 65 -8.27 -10.46 1.68
N ASN A 66 -7.97 -10.69 0.41
CA ASN A 66 -7.05 -11.74 0.02
C ASN A 66 -5.62 -11.31 0.31
N GLU A 67 -4.83 -12.25 0.80
CA GLU A 67 -3.40 -12.04 1.00
C GLU A 67 -2.72 -11.76 -0.35
N PRO A 68 -1.82 -10.75 -0.45
CA PRO A 68 -1.15 -10.44 -1.71
C PRO A 68 -0.30 -11.61 -2.22
N LEU A 69 -0.27 -11.80 -3.53
CA LEU A 69 0.59 -12.78 -4.16
C LEU A 69 2.02 -12.24 -4.25
N THR A 70 2.81 -12.51 -3.22
CA THR A 70 4.23 -12.17 -3.17
C THR A 70 5.06 -13.43 -3.46
N PHE A 71 6.34 -13.27 -3.81
CA PHE A 71 7.24 -14.42 -3.95
C PHE A 71 7.39 -15.17 -2.63
N LYS A 72 7.36 -14.47 -1.51
CA LYS A 72 7.40 -15.09 -0.17
C LYS A 72 6.17 -15.95 0.08
N TYR A 73 4.99 -15.46 -0.27
CA TYR A 73 3.75 -16.22 -0.18
C TYR A 73 3.78 -17.47 -1.07
N LEU A 74 4.24 -17.32 -2.32
CA LEU A 74 4.34 -18.42 -3.27
C LEU A 74 5.32 -19.48 -2.78
N GLU A 75 6.46 -19.06 -2.26
CA GLU A 75 7.48 -19.98 -1.72
C GLU A 75 6.92 -20.81 -0.56
N LYS A 76 6.24 -20.15 0.37
CA LYS A 76 5.60 -20.81 1.52
C LYS A 76 4.54 -21.82 1.08
N THR A 77 3.65 -21.38 0.19
CA THR A 77 2.51 -22.20 -0.25
C THR A 77 2.97 -23.38 -1.10
N LEU A 78 3.91 -23.15 -2.00
CA LEU A 78 4.50 -24.24 -2.80
C LEU A 78 5.25 -25.23 -1.94
N GLY A 79 5.91 -24.75 -0.87
CA GLY A 79 6.59 -25.61 0.10
C GLY A 79 5.66 -26.56 0.83
N GLU A 80 4.43 -26.15 1.06
CA GLU A 80 3.40 -27.00 1.67
C GLU A 80 2.90 -28.11 0.73
N ILE A 81 2.88 -27.83 -0.57
CA ILE A 81 2.39 -28.75 -1.61
C ILE A 81 3.50 -29.64 -2.12
N ILE A 82 4.66 -29.05 -2.40
CA ILE A 82 5.84 -29.74 -2.93
C ILE A 82 6.84 -29.90 -1.79
N GLN A 83 6.96 -31.12 -1.27
CA GLN A 83 7.85 -31.39 -0.14
C GLN A 83 9.30 -31.60 -0.62
N ASN A 84 9.80 -30.67 -1.43
CA ASN A 84 11.16 -30.64 -1.92
C ASN A 84 11.62 -29.19 -2.03
N GLU A 85 12.42 -28.78 -1.09
CA GLU A 85 12.89 -27.40 -0.93
C GLU A 85 13.65 -26.89 -2.17
N ASN A 86 14.46 -27.75 -2.79
CA ASN A 86 15.23 -27.40 -3.99
C ASN A 86 14.33 -27.14 -5.20
N LYS A 87 13.26 -27.94 -5.34
CA LYS A 87 12.29 -27.74 -6.43
C LYS A 87 11.52 -26.43 -6.25
N VAL A 88 11.12 -26.11 -5.04
CA VAL A 88 10.43 -24.84 -4.74
C VAL A 88 11.32 -23.65 -5.09
N LYS A 89 12.58 -23.69 -4.67
CA LYS A 89 13.54 -22.62 -4.99
C LYS A 89 13.73 -22.45 -6.49
N LEU A 90 13.81 -23.56 -7.23
CA LEU A 90 13.95 -23.53 -8.68
C LEU A 90 12.73 -22.89 -9.35
N ILE A 91 11.52 -23.22 -8.89
CA ILE A 91 10.28 -22.64 -9.41
C ILE A 91 10.24 -21.13 -9.17
N ILE A 92 10.58 -20.70 -7.97
CA ILE A 92 10.59 -19.27 -7.60
C ILE A 92 11.62 -18.50 -8.43
N GLU A 93 12.81 -19.06 -8.63
CA GLU A 93 13.85 -18.44 -9.46
C GLU A 93 13.38 -18.28 -10.92
N LYS A 94 12.74 -19.31 -11.48
CA LYS A 94 12.19 -19.23 -12.83
C LYS A 94 11.10 -18.16 -12.97
N LEU A 95 10.22 -18.05 -11.98
CA LEU A 95 9.19 -17.01 -11.97
C LEU A 95 9.81 -15.62 -11.95
N LYS A 96 10.85 -15.41 -11.16
CA LYS A 96 11.57 -14.14 -11.11
C LYS A 96 12.26 -13.81 -12.43
N GLN A 97 12.89 -14.80 -13.07
CA GLN A 97 13.59 -14.62 -14.34
C GLN A 97 12.64 -14.30 -15.50
N LYS A 98 11.44 -14.86 -15.47
CA LYS A 98 10.46 -14.65 -16.55
C LYS A 98 9.71 -13.32 -16.46
N ARG A 99 9.87 -12.56 -15.38
CA ARG A 99 9.24 -11.25 -15.27
C ARG A 99 9.87 -10.31 -16.28
N ASN A 100 9.01 -9.65 -17.05
CA ASN A 100 9.46 -8.65 -18.00
C ASN A 100 10.02 -7.42 -17.29
N ILE A 101 11.18 -6.98 -17.74
CA ILE A 101 11.79 -5.73 -17.27
C ILE A 101 11.36 -4.63 -18.23
N LYS A 102 10.77 -3.59 -17.67
CA LYS A 102 10.38 -2.40 -18.42
C LYS A 102 11.28 -1.24 -18.01
N ILE A 103 11.91 -0.61 -18.99
CA ILE A 103 12.80 0.54 -18.74
C ILE A 103 12.00 1.81 -19.01
N ILE A 104 11.88 2.66 -17.99
CA ILE A 104 11.12 3.90 -18.06
C ILE A 104 12.04 5.07 -17.71
N PRO A 105 12.15 6.08 -18.59
CA PRO A 105 12.88 7.30 -18.26
C PRO A 105 12.21 8.04 -17.10
N GLU A 106 13.00 8.52 -16.17
CA GLU A 106 12.51 9.23 -15.00
C GLU A 106 13.40 10.42 -14.67
N ILE A 107 12.83 11.43 -14.06
CA ILE A 107 13.58 12.53 -13.48
C ILE A 107 13.89 12.16 -12.02
N LYS A 108 15.18 12.05 -11.70
CA LYS A 108 15.62 11.71 -10.35
C LYS A 108 16.28 12.91 -9.70
N ARG A 109 15.99 13.11 -8.42
CA ARG A 109 16.59 14.18 -7.63
C ARG A 109 17.53 13.59 -6.59
N TYR A 110 18.74 14.13 -6.55
CA TYR A 110 19.74 13.70 -5.57
C TYR A 110 20.16 14.92 -4.73
N SER A 111 20.37 14.68 -3.44
CA SER A 111 20.95 15.69 -2.56
C SER A 111 22.46 15.73 -2.78
N ASN A 112 23.04 16.93 -2.83
CA ASN A 112 24.48 17.11 -2.94
C ASN A 112 25.18 17.15 -1.58
N ASN A 113 24.47 16.86 -0.52
CA ASN A 113 25.02 16.86 0.85
C ASN A 113 25.49 15.48 1.29
#